data_fe9026d9a6a0b2b575577dbff045050c
#
_entry.id   fe9026d9a6a0b2b575577dbff045050c
#
_cell.length_a   1.000
_cell.length_b   1.000
_cell.length_c   1.000
_cell.angle_alpha   90.00
_cell.angle_beta   90.00
_cell.angle_gamma   90.00
#
_symmetry.space_group_name_H-M   'P 1'
#
loop_
_entity.id
_entity.type
_entity.pdbx_description
1 polymer ?
#
loop_
_entity_poly.entity_id
_entity_poly.type
_entity_poly.pdbx_seq_one_letter_code
_entity_poly.pdbx_strand_id
1 'polypeptide(L)'
;MHTCNAPRLDARLAAAYDFVRPGHAAADIGCDHGKLSAALAGSGRCPLVLACDLRPGPLEKARVTCAPYGDKVQCRLGSGLSVLEPGEADDIIIAGMGAETIIEILEAAPWVFDARYNLVLVPAT
;
A
#
# COMPACT_ATOMS: atom_id res chain seq x y z
N MET A 1 8.51 13.13 17.78
CA MET A 1 8.82 11.98 18.01
C MET A 1 8.41 10.95 17.00
N HIS A 2 8.99 9.99 16.93
CA HIS A 2 8.74 9.06 15.90
C HIS A 2 8.00 7.84 16.41
N THR A 3 7.60 7.02 15.53
CA THR A 3 6.84 5.85 15.84
C THR A 3 7.77 4.70 16.04
N CYS A 4 8.20 4.51 17.22
CA CYS A 4 9.17 3.48 17.48
C CYS A 4 8.68 2.09 17.19
N ASN A 5 7.38 1.88 17.02
CA ASN A 5 6.85 0.54 16.76
C ASN A 5 6.71 0.21 15.28
N ALA A 6 6.95 1.18 14.39
CA ALA A 6 6.85 0.92 12.97
C ALA A 6 8.04 0.06 12.50
N PRO A 7 7.83 -0.92 11.62
CA PRO A 7 8.93 -1.73 11.11
C PRO A 7 9.94 -0.89 10.33
N ARG A 8 11.16 -1.34 10.31
CA ARG A 8 12.18 -0.73 9.46
C ARG A 8 11.89 -1.03 8.01
N LEU A 9 12.01 0.00 7.17
CA LEU A 9 11.81 -0.15 5.73
C LEU A 9 13.17 -0.29 5.04
N ASP A 10 13.24 -1.16 4.03
CA ASP A 10 14.38 -1.18 3.15
C ASP A 10 14.36 0.07 2.26
N ALA A 11 15.42 0.28 1.49
CA ALA A 11 15.56 1.50 0.69
C ALA A 11 14.40 1.69 -0.28
N ARG A 12 13.90 0.61 -0.85
CA ARG A 12 12.82 0.65 -1.83
C ARG A 12 11.51 1.06 -1.19
N LEU A 13 11.17 0.45 -0.07
CA LEU A 13 9.95 0.79 0.65
C LEU A 13 10.04 2.18 1.30
N ALA A 14 11.24 2.57 1.75
CA ALA A 14 11.44 3.91 2.29
C ALA A 14 11.21 4.97 1.22
N ALA A 15 11.67 4.73 -0.01
CA ALA A 15 11.42 5.64 -1.13
C ALA A 15 9.92 5.72 -1.42
N ALA A 16 9.24 4.58 -1.44
CA ALA A 16 7.79 4.58 -1.66
C ALA A 16 7.07 5.38 -0.57
N TYR A 17 7.46 5.18 0.68
CA TYR A 17 6.90 5.93 1.80
C TYR A 17 6.98 7.44 1.57
N ASP A 18 8.15 7.91 1.12
CA ASP A 18 8.39 9.34 0.95
C ASP A 18 7.53 9.97 -0.14
N PHE A 19 7.09 9.18 -1.13
CA PHE A 19 6.25 9.67 -2.20
C PHE A 19 4.76 9.66 -1.88
N VAL A 20 4.36 9.04 -0.78
CA VAL A 20 2.96 9.04 -0.36
C VAL A 20 2.64 10.39 0.27
N ARG A 21 1.55 11.00 -0.16
CA ARG A 21 1.15 12.33 0.32
C ARG A 21 0.62 12.24 1.75
N PRO A 22 1.12 13.06 2.67
CA PRO A 22 0.59 13.08 4.04
C PRO A 22 -0.89 13.47 4.07
N GLY A 23 -1.65 12.82 4.94
CA GLY A 23 -3.05 13.15 5.14
C GLY A 23 -4.02 12.48 4.17
N HIS A 24 -3.52 11.67 3.23
CA HIS A 24 -4.34 10.97 2.27
C HIS A 24 -4.44 9.49 2.61
N ALA A 25 -5.58 8.88 2.32
CA ALA A 25 -5.72 7.43 2.41
C ALA A 25 -4.89 6.78 1.31
N ALA A 26 -4.24 5.68 1.63
CA ALA A 26 -3.36 4.99 0.70
C ALA A 26 -3.76 3.52 0.54
N ALA A 27 -3.53 2.99 -0.65
CA ALA A 27 -3.68 1.56 -0.92
C ALA A 27 -2.31 0.98 -1.24
N ASP A 28 -1.91 -0.04 -0.50
CA ASP A 28 -0.64 -0.73 -0.67
C ASP A 28 -0.93 -2.04 -1.40
N ILE A 29 -0.75 -2.02 -2.72
CA ILE A 29 -1.08 -3.15 -3.59
C ILE A 29 0.10 -4.10 -3.65
N GLY A 30 -0.13 -5.34 -3.21
CA GLY A 30 0.94 -6.30 -3.00
C GLY A 30 1.68 -5.98 -1.70
N CYS A 31 0.93 -5.82 -0.62
CA CYS A 31 1.48 -5.33 0.65
C CYS A 31 2.46 -6.29 1.32
N ASP A 32 2.52 -7.52 0.83
CA ASP A 32 3.40 -8.55 1.36
C ASP A 32 3.19 -8.71 2.88
N HIS A 33 4.23 -8.56 3.68
CA HIS A 33 4.12 -8.69 5.14
C HIS A 33 3.63 -7.41 5.84
N GLY A 34 3.28 -6.38 5.08
CA GLY A 34 2.65 -5.19 5.61
C GLY A 34 3.58 -4.15 6.22
N LYS A 35 4.87 -4.23 5.95
CA LYS A 35 5.83 -3.29 6.55
C LYS A 35 5.57 -1.84 6.15
N LEU A 36 5.32 -1.59 4.86
CA LEU A 36 5.03 -0.24 4.39
C LEU A 36 3.69 0.25 4.94
N SER A 37 2.67 -0.60 4.91
CA SER A 37 1.36 -0.25 5.46
C SER A 37 1.45 0.12 6.94
N ALA A 38 2.21 -0.66 7.72
CA ALA A 38 2.42 -0.38 9.14
C ALA A 38 3.14 0.94 9.36
N ALA A 39 4.15 1.24 8.53
CA ALA A 39 4.89 2.50 8.65
C ALA A 39 3.99 3.70 8.34
N LEU A 40 3.18 3.60 7.28
CA LEU A 40 2.27 4.69 6.90
C LEU A 40 1.22 4.96 7.97
N ALA A 41 0.63 3.91 8.53
CA ALA A 41 -0.38 4.05 9.57
C ALA A 41 0.25 4.45 10.91
N GLY A 42 1.34 3.78 11.27
CA GLY A 42 1.97 3.99 12.58
C GLY A 42 2.60 5.37 12.74
N SER A 43 3.11 5.95 11.66
CA SER A 43 3.67 7.30 11.70
C SER A 43 2.60 8.40 11.66
N GLY A 44 1.35 8.02 11.37
CA GLY A 44 0.28 8.99 11.15
C GLY A 44 0.31 9.66 9.79
N ARG A 45 1.17 9.19 8.87
CA ARG A 45 1.24 9.79 7.53
C ARG A 45 -0.07 9.60 6.78
N CYS A 46 -0.70 8.43 6.93
CA CYS A 46 -1.99 8.15 6.30
C CYS A 46 -3.04 7.88 7.37
N PRO A 47 -4.23 8.48 7.27
CA PRO A 47 -5.31 8.19 8.22
C PRO A 47 -5.91 6.80 8.03
N LEU A 48 -5.75 6.24 6.83
CA LEU A 48 -6.24 4.91 6.49
C LEU A 48 -5.33 4.29 5.45
N VAL A 49 -4.98 3.03 5.63
CA VAL A 49 -4.20 2.26 4.66
C VAL A 49 -4.96 0.99 4.34
N LEU A 50 -5.14 0.74 3.05
CA LEU A 50 -5.74 -0.50 2.55
C LEU A 50 -4.58 -1.41 2.13
N ALA A 51 -4.30 -2.42 2.95
CA ALA A 51 -3.20 -3.36 2.71
C ALA A 51 -3.75 -4.54 1.94
N CYS A 52 -3.38 -4.65 0.67
CA CYS A 52 -3.98 -5.58 -0.26
C CYS A 52 -2.94 -6.57 -0.79
N ASP A 53 -3.29 -7.83 -0.84
CA ASP A 53 -2.42 -8.85 -1.44
C ASP A 53 -3.28 -9.94 -2.07
N LEU A 54 -2.74 -10.54 -3.12
CA LEU A 54 -3.35 -11.68 -3.80
C LEU A 54 -3.17 -12.97 -3.01
N ARG A 55 -2.13 -13.04 -2.21
CA ARG A 55 -1.73 -14.28 -1.52
C ARG A 55 -2.15 -14.27 -0.06
N PRO A 56 -2.88 -15.30 0.39
CA PRO A 56 -3.35 -15.35 1.78
C PRO A 56 -2.24 -15.42 2.82
N GLY A 57 -1.13 -16.11 2.52
CA GLY A 57 -0.04 -16.26 3.48
C GLY A 57 0.60 -14.95 3.87
N PRO A 58 1.13 -14.17 2.91
CA PRO A 58 1.67 -12.84 3.21
C PRO A 58 0.64 -11.91 3.84
N LEU A 59 -0.61 -11.94 3.38
CA LEU A 59 -1.64 -11.06 3.94
C LEU A 59 -1.90 -11.37 5.41
N GLU A 60 -1.85 -12.64 5.80
CA GLU A 60 -2.01 -13.00 7.21
C GLU A 60 -0.87 -12.42 8.04
N LYS A 61 0.35 -12.43 7.53
CA LYS A 61 1.49 -11.79 8.20
C LYS A 61 1.32 -10.28 8.27
N ALA A 62 0.75 -9.69 7.23
CA ALA A 62 0.43 -8.26 7.24
C ALA A 62 -0.58 -7.92 8.33
N ARG A 63 -1.59 -8.78 8.55
CA ARG A 63 -2.56 -8.57 9.63
C ARG A 63 -1.87 -8.51 10.99
N VAL A 64 -0.90 -9.39 11.22
CA VAL A 64 -0.14 -9.41 12.47
C VAL A 64 0.72 -8.14 12.58
N THR A 65 1.43 -7.80 11.52
CA THR A 65 2.30 -6.61 11.50
C THR A 65 1.52 -5.34 11.79
N CYS A 66 0.30 -5.24 11.24
CA CYS A 66 -0.51 -4.03 11.33
C CYS A 66 -1.50 -4.04 12.50
N ALA A 67 -1.60 -5.14 13.25
CA ALA A 67 -2.53 -5.25 14.37
C ALA A 67 -2.44 -4.09 15.38
N PRO A 68 -1.24 -3.58 15.73
CA PRO A 68 -1.14 -2.46 16.68
C PRO A 68 -1.84 -1.19 16.24
N TYR A 69 -2.12 -1.03 14.95
CA TYR A 69 -2.69 0.20 14.41
C TYR A 69 -4.21 0.14 14.22
N GLY A 70 -4.83 -0.99 14.54
CA GLY A 70 -6.28 -1.13 14.60
C GLY A 70 -6.96 -0.79 13.28
N ASP A 71 -7.98 0.04 13.36
CA ASP A 71 -8.81 0.40 12.20
C ASP A 71 -8.11 1.28 11.17
N LYS A 72 -6.89 1.72 11.45
CA LYS A 72 -6.13 2.51 10.48
C LYS A 72 -5.63 1.67 9.31
N VAL A 73 -5.63 0.35 9.45
CA VAL A 73 -5.23 -0.56 8.38
C VAL A 73 -6.33 -1.58 8.16
N GLN A 74 -6.78 -1.69 6.91
CA GLN A 74 -7.70 -2.74 6.48
C GLN A 74 -6.96 -3.67 5.52
N CYS A 75 -6.98 -4.95 5.80
CA CYS A 75 -6.34 -5.95 4.94
C CYS A 75 -7.38 -6.54 4.00
N ARG A 76 -7.05 -6.62 2.71
CA ARG A 76 -7.95 -7.15 1.67
C ARG A 76 -7.25 -8.18 0.81
N LEU A 77 -7.89 -9.33 0.63
CA LEU A 77 -7.39 -10.39 -0.22
C LEU A 77 -7.99 -10.22 -1.61
N GLY A 78 -7.16 -10.16 -2.63
CA GLY A 78 -7.64 -10.11 -4.01
C GLY A 78 -6.57 -9.67 -4.98
N SER A 79 -6.93 -9.63 -6.24
CA SER A 79 -6.00 -9.38 -7.35
C SER A 79 -5.93 -7.91 -7.72
N GLY A 80 -4.73 -7.35 -7.64
CA GLY A 80 -4.46 -6.00 -8.14
C GLY A 80 -5.40 -4.96 -7.55
N LEU A 81 -5.94 -4.11 -8.40
CA LEU A 81 -6.84 -3.04 -8.01
C LEU A 81 -8.31 -3.47 -7.94
N SER A 82 -8.60 -4.74 -8.21
CA SER A 82 -9.97 -5.26 -8.15
C SER A 82 -10.56 -5.20 -6.74
N VAL A 83 -9.71 -5.06 -5.72
CA VAL A 83 -10.13 -4.99 -4.31
C VAL A 83 -10.52 -3.59 -3.87
N LEU A 84 -10.36 -2.60 -4.75
CA LEU A 84 -10.66 -1.20 -4.45
C LEU A 84 -11.84 -0.70 -5.27
N GLU A 85 -12.66 0.16 -4.63
CA GLU A 85 -13.59 1.00 -5.37
C GLU A 85 -12.91 2.32 -5.70
N PRO A 86 -13.20 2.92 -6.84
CA PRO A 86 -12.66 4.26 -7.13
C PRO A 86 -12.99 5.23 -6.01
N GLY A 87 -11.99 5.99 -5.58
CA GLY A 87 -12.17 6.99 -4.53
C GLY A 87 -11.91 6.51 -3.11
N GLU A 88 -11.70 5.21 -2.89
CA GLU A 88 -11.41 4.71 -1.53
C GLU A 88 -10.04 5.15 -1.01
N ALA A 89 -9.08 5.31 -1.90
CA ALA A 89 -7.75 5.78 -1.54
C ALA A 89 -7.28 6.75 -2.61
N ASP A 90 -6.52 7.74 -2.22
CA ASP A 90 -5.99 8.74 -3.16
C ASP A 90 -4.58 8.39 -3.62
N ASP A 91 -3.82 7.72 -2.79
CA ASP A 91 -2.45 7.31 -3.12
C ASP A 91 -2.43 5.80 -3.32
N ILE A 92 -2.01 5.38 -4.51
CA ILE A 92 -1.99 3.96 -4.89
C ILE A 92 -0.53 3.56 -5.03
N ILE A 93 -0.10 2.59 -4.22
CA ILE A 93 1.28 2.16 -4.17
C ILE A 93 1.39 0.75 -4.72
N ILE A 94 2.28 0.56 -5.68
CA ILE A 94 2.63 -0.78 -6.17
C ILE A 94 4.16 -0.87 -6.14
N ALA A 95 4.68 -1.52 -5.13
CA ALA A 95 6.13 -1.63 -4.93
C ALA A 95 6.53 -3.09 -4.86
N GLY A 96 7.60 -3.44 -5.59
CA GLY A 96 8.17 -4.77 -5.51
C GLY A 96 7.64 -5.78 -6.50
N MET A 97 6.79 -5.35 -7.44
CA MET A 97 6.36 -6.19 -8.55
C MET A 97 7.16 -5.85 -9.80
N GLY A 98 7.24 -6.79 -10.75
CA GLY A 98 7.86 -6.53 -12.04
C GLY A 98 7.06 -5.49 -12.83
N ALA A 99 7.75 -4.77 -13.70
CA ALA A 99 7.12 -3.69 -14.48
C ALA A 99 5.92 -4.18 -15.29
N GLU A 100 6.02 -5.36 -15.89
CA GLU A 100 4.92 -5.91 -16.68
C GLU A 100 3.67 -6.15 -15.84
N THR A 101 3.85 -6.68 -14.64
CA THR A 101 2.72 -6.91 -13.73
C THR A 101 2.08 -5.60 -13.30
N ILE A 102 2.90 -4.57 -13.02
CA ILE A 102 2.38 -3.25 -12.66
C ILE A 102 1.54 -2.70 -13.81
N ILE A 103 2.03 -2.80 -15.04
CA ILE A 103 1.30 -2.31 -16.21
C ILE A 103 -0.05 -3.02 -16.35
N GLU A 104 -0.06 -4.35 -16.20
CA GLU A 104 -1.30 -5.13 -16.27
C GLU A 104 -2.32 -4.68 -15.22
N ILE A 105 -1.85 -4.44 -14.00
CA ILE A 105 -2.71 -4.00 -12.90
C ILE A 105 -3.33 -2.64 -13.23
N LEU A 106 -2.53 -1.70 -13.72
CA LEU A 106 -3.01 -0.36 -14.03
C LEU A 106 -3.98 -0.38 -15.23
N GLU A 107 -3.67 -1.16 -16.24
CA GLU A 107 -4.52 -1.24 -17.44
C GLU A 107 -5.88 -1.87 -17.13
N ALA A 108 -5.94 -2.75 -16.14
CA ALA A 108 -7.19 -3.37 -15.74
C ALA A 108 -8.08 -2.43 -14.92
N ALA A 109 -7.57 -1.28 -14.49
CA ALA A 109 -8.29 -0.32 -13.67
C ALA A 109 -8.10 1.09 -14.22
N PRO A 110 -8.69 1.42 -15.38
CA PRO A 110 -8.43 2.71 -16.04
C PRO A 110 -8.79 3.94 -15.20
N TRP A 111 -9.66 3.78 -14.22
CA TRP A 111 -10.04 4.88 -13.33
C TRP A 111 -8.83 5.44 -12.57
N VAL A 112 -7.77 4.65 -12.40
CA VAL A 112 -6.60 5.05 -11.63
C VAL A 112 -5.78 6.15 -12.34
N PHE A 113 -6.01 6.36 -13.65
CA PHE A 113 -5.31 7.38 -14.41
C PHE A 113 -5.92 8.77 -14.26
N ASP A 114 -6.99 8.91 -13.48
CA ASP A 114 -7.54 10.22 -13.15
C ASP A 114 -6.51 11.01 -12.32
N ALA A 115 -6.46 12.32 -12.55
CA ALA A 115 -5.47 13.20 -11.94
C ALA A 115 -5.58 13.28 -10.41
N ARG A 116 -6.68 12.85 -9.83
CA ARG A 116 -6.85 12.84 -8.37
C ARG A 116 -5.92 11.85 -7.67
N TYR A 117 -5.49 10.79 -8.38
CA TYR A 117 -4.69 9.74 -7.78
C TYR A 117 -3.20 10.01 -7.92
N ASN A 118 -2.48 9.72 -6.84
CA ASN A 118 -1.03 9.74 -6.84
C ASN A 118 -0.55 8.28 -6.96
N LEU A 119 0.08 7.94 -8.06
CA LEU A 119 0.58 6.59 -8.28
C LEU A 119 2.04 6.51 -7.86
N VAL A 120 2.32 5.67 -6.88
CA VAL A 120 3.69 5.44 -6.39
C VAL A 120 4.11 4.06 -6.86
N LEU A 121 4.93 4.02 -7.89
CA LEU A 121 5.31 2.79 -8.58
C LEU A 121 6.80 2.53 -8.39
N VAL A 122 7.12 1.39 -7.79
CA VAL A 122 8.51 1.01 -7.54
C VAL A 122 8.74 -0.40 -8.11
N PRO A 123 9.02 -0.50 -9.41
CA PRO A 123 9.21 -1.80 -10.04
C PRO A 123 10.39 -2.55 -9.48
N ALA A 124 10.26 -3.88 -9.40
CA ALA A 124 11.35 -4.73 -8.96
C ALA A 124 12.37 -4.97 -10.08
N THR A 125 11.94 -4.81 -11.32
CA THR A 125 12.81 -5.02 -12.48
C THR A 125 12.52 -4.01 -13.57
#